data_31df15ccc0ce885458181f652d019bca
#
_entry.id   31df15ccc0ce885458181f652d019bca
#
_cell.length_a   1.000
_cell.length_b   1.000
_cell.length_c   1.000
_cell.angle_alpha   90.00
_cell.angle_beta   90.00
_cell.angle_gamma   90.00
#
_symmetry.space_group_name_H-M   'P 1'
#
loop_
_entity.id
_entity.type
_entity.pdbx_description
1 polymer ?
#
loop_
_entity_poly.entity_id
_entity_poly.type
_entity_poly.pdbx_seq_one_letter_code
_entity_poly.pdbx_strand_id
1 'polypeptide(L)'
;LHRLIRRQRQMCIRDRNLGKKWHAGVVQCKDSFYGQHDPEQMPVGDELLKKWDAWMKLGCKASEMESAALFIVASARGVRAGSDFLVMGNQERVKRGMENHITHDTEGAIQVAIEALRILIREDQK
;
A
#
# COMPACT_ATOMS: atom_id res chain seq x y z
N LEU A 1 9.24 -18.53 -1.76
CA LEU A 1 9.68 -17.34 -0.99
C LEU A 1 10.71 -16.52 -1.75
N HIS A 2 11.78 -17.13 -2.29
CA HIS A 2 12.83 -16.42 -3.05
C HIS A 2 12.35 -15.69 -4.31
N ARG A 3 11.31 -16.18 -4.99
CA ARG A 3 10.74 -15.51 -6.19
C ARG A 3 9.96 -14.24 -5.85
N LEU A 4 9.24 -14.20 -4.74
CA LEU A 4 8.51 -13.02 -4.26
C LEU A 4 9.47 -11.89 -3.84
N ILE A 5 10.56 -12.22 -3.15
CA ILE A 5 11.59 -11.26 -2.71
C ILE A 5 12.35 -10.65 -3.92
N ARG A 6 12.62 -11.42 -4.98
CA ARG A 6 13.23 -10.88 -6.20
C ARG A 6 12.35 -9.84 -6.90
N ARG A 7 11.03 -10.04 -6.93
CA ARG A 7 10.07 -9.14 -7.59
C ARG A 7 9.91 -7.83 -6.84
N GLN A 8 9.82 -7.86 -5.53
CA GLN A 8 9.89 -6.63 -4.70
C GLN A 8 11.19 -5.86 -4.93
N ARG A 9 12.32 -6.55 -5.06
CA ARG A 9 13.61 -5.92 -5.33
C ARG A 9 13.66 -5.19 -6.68
N GLN A 10 12.97 -5.66 -7.69
CA GLN A 10 12.93 -5.03 -9.03
C GLN A 10 12.07 -3.77 -9.03
N MET A 11 10.92 -3.76 -8.34
CA MET A 11 10.16 -2.54 -8.10
C MET A 11 11.01 -1.50 -7.34
N CYS A 12 11.69 -1.90 -6.28
CA CYS A 12 12.58 -1.05 -5.50
C CYS A 12 13.75 -0.43 -6.30
N ILE A 13 14.31 -1.14 -7.27
CA ILE A 13 15.39 -0.64 -8.13
C ILE A 13 14.89 0.47 -9.06
N ARG A 14 13.66 0.35 -9.55
CA ARG A 14 13.08 1.33 -10.48
C ARG A 14 12.70 2.64 -9.79
N ASP A 15 12.14 2.57 -8.58
CA ASP A 15 11.81 3.76 -7.79
C ASP A 15 13.05 4.61 -7.49
N ARG A 16 14.20 3.96 -7.26
CA ARG A 16 15.49 4.65 -7.13
C ARG A 16 15.87 5.41 -8.41
N ASN A 17 15.59 4.83 -9.57
CA ASN A 17 15.91 5.46 -10.86
C ASN A 17 15.02 6.66 -11.16
N LEU A 18 13.82 6.74 -10.57
CA LEU A 18 12.91 7.89 -10.71
C LEU A 18 13.17 8.99 -9.67
N GLY A 19 14.11 8.80 -8.73
CA GLY A 19 14.48 9.78 -7.71
C GLY A 19 13.36 10.07 -6.68
N LYS A 20 12.29 9.25 -6.64
CA LYS A 20 11.16 9.41 -5.71
C LYS A 20 11.40 8.61 -4.44
N LYS A 21 10.90 9.12 -3.31
CA LYS A 21 10.90 8.35 -2.05
C LYS A 21 9.87 7.22 -2.15
N TRP A 22 10.29 6.02 -1.83
CA TRP A 22 9.45 4.83 -1.83
C TRP A 22 9.66 4.00 -0.57
N HIS A 23 8.68 3.20 -0.23
CA HIS A 23 8.71 2.28 0.90
C HIS A 23 8.11 0.94 0.50
N ALA A 24 8.78 -0.14 0.87
CA ALA A 24 8.21 -1.48 0.79
C ALA A 24 7.86 -1.95 2.21
N GLY A 25 6.76 -2.66 2.36
CA GLY A 25 6.34 -3.17 3.66
C GLY A 25 4.91 -3.68 3.66
N VAL A 26 4.43 -3.95 4.85
CA VAL A 26 3.04 -4.38 5.07
C VAL A 26 2.13 -3.16 5.05
N VAL A 27 1.00 -3.28 4.38
CA VAL A 27 -0.10 -2.32 4.41
C VAL A 27 -1.31 -2.97 5.06
N GLN A 28 -2.14 -2.17 5.72
CA GLN A 28 -3.43 -2.59 6.20
C GLN A 28 -4.46 -2.44 5.08
N CYS A 29 -5.17 -3.50 4.74
CA CYS A 29 -6.38 -3.39 3.93
C CYS A 29 -7.58 -3.33 4.88
N LYS A 30 -8.28 -2.20 4.91
CA LYS A 30 -9.42 -1.96 5.81
C LYS A 30 -10.75 -2.16 5.11
N ASP A 31 -11.78 -2.46 5.88
CA ASP A 31 -13.14 -2.70 5.39
C ASP A 31 -13.99 -1.41 5.36
N SER A 32 -13.62 -0.42 6.17
CA SER A 32 -14.39 0.81 6.34
C SER A 32 -13.50 2.04 6.33
N PHE A 33 -13.83 2.99 5.46
CA PHE A 33 -13.16 4.29 5.43
C PHE A 33 -13.42 5.08 6.72
N TYR A 34 -14.68 5.24 7.09
CA TYR A 34 -15.06 6.00 8.30
C TYR A 34 -14.66 5.29 9.59
N GLY A 35 -14.58 3.96 9.60
CA GLY A 35 -14.05 3.20 10.74
C GLY A 35 -12.61 3.54 11.08
N GLN A 36 -11.85 4.09 10.13
CA GLN A 36 -10.49 4.58 10.37
C GLN A 36 -10.44 6.09 10.63
N HIS A 37 -11.20 6.88 9.85
CA HIS A 37 -11.09 8.34 9.86
C HIS A 37 -11.95 9.00 10.93
N ASP A 38 -13.04 8.34 11.32
CA ASP A 38 -13.98 8.82 12.34
C ASP A 38 -14.46 7.67 13.24
N PRO A 39 -13.53 6.93 13.88
CA PRO A 39 -13.86 5.74 14.65
C PRO A 39 -14.76 6.05 15.85
N GLU A 40 -14.69 7.26 16.39
CA GLU A 40 -15.46 7.68 17.57
C GLU A 40 -16.97 7.73 17.29
N GLN A 41 -17.37 7.88 16.03
CA GLN A 41 -18.77 7.83 15.59
C GLN A 41 -19.26 6.38 15.33
N MET A 42 -18.38 5.40 15.43
CA MET A 42 -18.73 4.01 15.16
C MET A 42 -19.13 3.27 16.43
N PRO A 43 -20.12 2.36 16.36
CA PRO A 43 -20.53 1.55 17.53
C PRO A 43 -19.40 0.74 18.16
N VAL A 44 -18.36 0.42 17.40
CA VAL A 44 -17.18 -0.35 17.84
C VAL A 44 -15.91 0.53 17.88
N GLY A 45 -16.06 1.82 18.12
CA GLY A 45 -14.97 2.80 18.04
C GLY A 45 -13.73 2.44 18.85
N ASP A 46 -13.90 2.00 20.09
CA ASP A 46 -12.79 1.58 20.96
C ASP A 46 -11.99 0.41 20.37
N GLU A 47 -12.65 -0.54 19.73
CA GLU A 47 -11.99 -1.66 19.07
C GLU A 47 -11.19 -1.18 17.85
N LEU A 48 -11.75 -0.29 17.05
CA LEU A 48 -11.11 0.29 15.88
C LEU A 48 -9.85 1.08 16.27
N LEU A 49 -9.91 1.88 17.34
CA LEU A 49 -8.77 2.62 17.86
C LEU A 49 -7.66 1.69 18.35
N LYS A 50 -8.01 0.62 19.07
CA LYS A 50 -7.05 -0.40 19.52
C LYS A 50 -6.40 -1.14 18.34
N LYS A 51 -7.17 -1.47 17.31
CA LYS A 51 -6.65 -2.08 16.08
C LYS A 51 -5.70 -1.14 15.35
N TRP A 52 -6.03 0.14 15.25
CA TRP A 52 -5.15 1.13 14.65
C TRP A 52 -3.81 1.22 15.37
N ASP A 53 -3.82 1.33 16.70
CA ASP A 53 -2.61 1.34 17.51
C ASP A 53 -1.76 0.07 17.33
N ALA A 54 -2.40 -1.09 17.23
CA ALA A 54 -1.73 -2.35 16.95
C ALA A 54 -1.04 -2.35 15.58
N TRP A 55 -1.70 -1.86 14.52
CA TRP A 55 -1.10 -1.75 13.19
C TRP A 55 0.09 -0.79 13.18
N MET A 56 -0.01 0.32 13.89
CA MET A 56 1.10 1.27 14.04
C MET A 56 2.30 0.61 14.74
N LYS A 57 2.08 -0.12 15.83
CA LYS A 57 3.12 -0.86 16.56
C LYS A 57 3.76 -1.97 15.71
N LEU A 58 2.99 -2.63 14.86
CA LEU A 58 3.47 -3.62 13.89
C LEU A 58 4.27 -3.01 12.72
N GLY A 59 4.29 -1.69 12.60
CA GLY A 59 5.05 -0.99 11.57
C GLY A 59 4.40 -1.02 10.19
N CYS A 60 3.08 -1.13 10.11
CA CYS A 60 2.36 -0.95 8.85
C CYS A 60 2.69 0.39 8.21
N LYS A 61 2.94 0.38 6.90
CA LYS A 61 3.43 1.54 6.16
C LYS A 61 2.30 2.43 5.64
N ALA A 62 1.17 1.83 5.31
CA ALA A 62 0.01 2.53 4.77
C ALA A 62 -1.28 1.76 5.08
N SER A 63 -2.40 2.39 4.79
CA SER A 63 -3.74 1.82 4.85
C SER A 63 -4.45 2.07 3.52
N GLU A 64 -5.11 1.04 3.00
CA GLU A 64 -5.82 1.04 1.73
C GLU A 64 -7.07 0.14 1.84
N MET A 65 -7.81 -0.10 0.76
CA MET A 65 -9.10 -0.81 0.84
C MET A 65 -9.29 -1.89 -0.25
N GLU A 66 -8.33 -2.11 -1.14
CA GLU A 66 -8.56 -2.86 -2.38
C GLU A 66 -7.69 -4.14 -2.49
N SER A 67 -6.49 -4.13 -1.94
CA SER A 67 -5.49 -5.15 -2.24
C SER A 67 -5.84 -6.54 -1.69
N ALA A 68 -6.56 -6.65 -0.58
CA ALA A 68 -6.99 -7.95 -0.06
C ALA A 68 -7.91 -8.66 -1.05
N ALA A 69 -8.92 -7.97 -1.59
CA ALA A 69 -9.82 -8.52 -2.58
C ALA A 69 -9.08 -8.87 -3.88
N LEU A 70 -8.20 -7.97 -4.35
CA LEU A 70 -7.35 -8.20 -5.53
C LEU A 70 -6.54 -9.49 -5.38
N PHE A 71 -5.86 -9.69 -4.26
CA PHE A 71 -4.99 -10.84 -4.05
C PHE A 71 -5.77 -12.15 -3.90
N ILE A 72 -6.94 -12.12 -3.25
CA ILE A 72 -7.82 -13.30 -3.12
C ILE A 72 -8.31 -13.73 -4.51
N VAL A 73 -8.82 -12.79 -5.31
CA VAL A 73 -9.32 -13.10 -6.66
C VAL A 73 -8.19 -13.57 -7.57
N ALA A 74 -7.03 -12.92 -7.53
CA ALA A 74 -5.87 -13.33 -8.32
C ALA A 74 -5.40 -14.74 -7.96
N SER A 75 -5.37 -15.06 -6.67
CA SER A 75 -5.02 -16.40 -6.17
C SER A 75 -6.01 -17.46 -6.66
N ALA A 76 -7.31 -17.19 -6.54
CA ALA A 76 -8.37 -18.11 -7.01
C ALA A 76 -8.31 -18.36 -8.53
N ARG A 77 -7.84 -17.39 -9.30
CA ARG A 77 -7.69 -17.50 -10.75
C ARG A 77 -6.31 -17.97 -11.20
N GLY A 78 -5.40 -18.25 -10.29
CA GLY A 78 -4.02 -18.68 -10.59
C GLY A 78 -3.18 -17.64 -11.31
N VAL A 79 -3.51 -16.34 -11.18
CA VAL A 79 -2.77 -15.24 -11.81
C VAL A 79 -1.90 -14.49 -10.80
N ARG A 80 -0.89 -13.80 -11.31
CA ARG A 80 -0.02 -12.95 -10.48
C ARG A 80 -0.68 -11.61 -10.24
N ALA A 81 -0.53 -11.08 -9.02
CA ALA A 81 -0.97 -9.74 -8.66
C ALA A 81 0.09 -9.02 -7.83
N GLY A 82 0.06 -7.70 -7.85
CA GLY A 82 0.86 -6.81 -7.04
C GLY A 82 0.10 -5.49 -6.84
N SER A 83 0.46 -4.74 -5.81
CA SER A 83 -0.10 -3.42 -5.55
C SER A 83 1.01 -2.44 -5.25
N ASP A 84 0.87 -1.24 -5.78
CA ASP A 84 1.62 -0.06 -5.39
C ASP A 84 0.65 1.09 -5.10
N PHE A 85 1.04 2.00 -4.23
CA PHE A 85 0.16 3.00 -3.69
C PHE A 85 0.82 4.36 -3.66
N LEU A 86 0.07 5.38 -4.04
CA LEU A 86 0.39 6.75 -3.68
C LEU A 86 0.01 6.98 -2.21
N VAL A 87 0.96 7.42 -1.38
CA VAL A 87 0.64 7.92 -0.04
C VAL A 87 0.08 9.33 -0.18
N MET A 88 -1.24 9.45 -0.13
CA MET A 88 -1.94 10.71 -0.32
C MET A 88 -1.74 11.68 0.85
N GLY A 89 -1.67 11.15 2.07
CA GLY A 89 -1.51 11.93 3.28
C GLY A 89 -1.13 11.05 4.47
N ASN A 90 -0.90 11.65 5.62
CA ASN A 90 -0.51 10.94 6.84
C ASN A 90 -1.38 11.35 8.02
N GLN A 91 -2.34 10.48 8.37
CA GLN A 91 -3.30 10.70 9.44
C GLN A 91 -2.64 10.88 10.82
N GLU A 92 -1.52 10.20 11.08
CA GLU A 92 -0.79 10.35 12.34
C GLU A 92 -0.15 11.73 12.49
N ARG A 93 0.29 12.34 11.39
CA ARG A 93 0.76 13.73 11.41
C ARG A 93 -0.37 14.68 11.77
N VAL A 94 -1.56 14.47 11.19
CA VAL A 94 -2.76 15.28 11.49
C VAL A 94 -3.11 15.17 12.98
N LYS A 95 -3.17 13.96 13.53
CA LYS A 95 -3.45 13.72 14.95
C LYS A 95 -2.44 14.39 15.89
N ARG A 96 -1.20 14.57 15.45
CA ARG A 96 -0.12 15.23 16.21
C ARG A 96 -0.01 16.73 15.94
N GLY A 97 -0.96 17.33 15.20
CA GLY A 97 -0.91 18.74 14.82
C GLY A 97 0.27 19.12 13.93
N MET A 98 0.84 18.16 13.22
CA MET A 98 1.95 18.36 12.30
C MET A 98 1.43 18.68 10.89
N GLU A 99 2.23 19.44 10.13
CA GLU A 99 1.92 19.69 8.72
C GLU A 99 1.74 18.38 7.95
N ASN A 100 0.67 18.29 7.16
CA ASN A 100 0.33 17.13 6.36
C ASN A 100 0.13 17.56 4.90
N HIS A 101 1.13 17.29 4.07
CA HIS A 101 1.02 17.53 2.64
C HIS A 101 0.13 16.46 2.01
N ILE A 102 -0.99 16.90 1.45
CA ILE A 102 -1.90 16.03 0.70
C ILE A 102 -1.56 16.12 -0.78
N THR A 103 -1.46 14.98 -1.44
CA THR A 103 -1.24 14.88 -2.88
C THR A 103 -2.19 13.88 -3.52
N HIS A 104 -2.62 14.16 -4.74
CA HIS A 104 -3.42 13.28 -5.59
C HIS A 104 -2.68 12.96 -6.90
N ASP A 105 -1.39 13.29 -7.00
CA ASP A 105 -0.57 13.00 -8.18
C ASP A 105 -0.21 11.50 -8.23
N THR A 106 -1.02 10.73 -8.93
CA THR A 106 -0.87 9.29 -9.12
C THR A 106 0.08 8.93 -10.26
N GLU A 107 0.55 9.89 -11.05
CA GLU A 107 1.36 9.63 -12.25
C GLU A 107 2.60 8.77 -11.95
N GLY A 108 3.29 9.08 -10.87
CA GLY A 108 4.47 8.31 -10.45
C GLY A 108 4.17 6.87 -10.10
N ALA A 109 3.08 6.60 -9.40
CA ALA A 109 2.65 5.25 -9.04
C ALA A 109 2.25 4.47 -10.31
N ILE A 110 1.47 5.08 -11.20
CA ILE A 110 1.09 4.49 -12.49
C ILE A 110 2.32 4.09 -13.31
N GLN A 111 3.31 4.95 -13.40
CA GLN A 111 4.56 4.64 -14.13
C GLN A 111 5.33 3.49 -13.50
N VAL A 112 5.38 3.40 -12.16
CA VAL A 112 6.01 2.27 -11.45
C VAL A 112 5.29 0.97 -11.80
N ALA A 113 3.95 0.94 -11.75
CA ALA A 113 3.15 -0.23 -12.08
C ALA A 113 3.38 -0.69 -13.54
N ILE A 114 3.36 0.23 -14.49
CA ILE A 114 3.61 -0.06 -15.92
C ILE A 114 4.99 -0.68 -16.12
N GLU A 115 6.01 -0.10 -15.52
CA GLU A 115 7.37 -0.62 -15.67
C GLU A 115 7.56 -1.98 -14.97
N ALA A 116 6.91 -2.20 -13.85
CA ALA A 116 6.91 -3.50 -13.18
C ALA A 116 6.30 -4.58 -14.09
N LEU A 117 5.18 -4.28 -14.76
CA LEU A 117 4.56 -5.17 -15.74
C LEU A 117 5.48 -5.43 -16.94
N ARG A 118 6.13 -4.41 -17.49
CA ARG A 118 7.09 -4.55 -18.58
C ARG A 118 8.26 -5.48 -18.24
N ILE A 119 8.77 -5.39 -17.00
CA ILE A 119 9.82 -6.27 -16.51
C ILE A 119 9.33 -7.71 -16.44
N LEU A 120 8.13 -7.94 -15.87
CA LEU A 120 7.56 -9.27 -15.77
C LEU A 120 7.32 -9.92 -17.14
N ILE A 121 6.81 -9.17 -18.12
CA ILE A 121 6.61 -9.64 -19.49
C ILE A 121 7.94 -10.06 -20.12
N ARG A 122 8.99 -9.25 -19.97
CA ARG A 122 10.32 -9.59 -20.51
C ARG A 122 10.94 -10.82 -19.83
N GLU A 123 10.65 -11.05 -18.56
CA GLU A 123 11.14 -12.24 -17.85
C GLU A 123 10.40 -13.51 -18.28
N ASP A 124 9.12 -13.41 -18.60
CA ASP A 124 8.31 -14.54 -19.05
C ASP A 124 8.64 -14.98 -20.52
N GLN A 125 9.28 -14.11 -21.29
CA GLN A 125 9.69 -14.40 -22.67
C GLN A 125 11.08 -15.07 -22.78
N LYS A 126 11.78 -15.22 -21.65
CA LYS A 126 13.09 -15.92 -21.58
C LYS A 126 12.93 -17.39 -21.25
#